data_de3f57239a0cab6d23d37319281a8db6
#
_entry.id   de3f57239a0cab6d23d37319281a8db6
#
_cell.length_a   1.000
_cell.length_b   1.000
_cell.length_c   1.000
_cell.angle_alpha   90.00
_cell.angle_beta   90.00
_cell.angle_gamma   90.00
#
_symmetry.space_group_name_H-M   'P 1'
#
loop_
_entity.id
_entity.type
_entity.pdbx_description
1 polymer ?
#
loop_
_entity_poly.entity_id
_entity_poly.type
_entity_poly.pdbx_seq_one_letter_code
_entity_poly.pdbx_strand_id
1 'polypeptide(L)'
;MFLQITGLNKHFVTKKGTLVVLKDINMTIEQGEFICAVGASGSGKSTLLRQIAGLDSPTSGEVRIDGKRITSPGPDRGMVFQHYTLYPWMNVQDNTEFGLKLQGVPKKQRREQASYYLNVVGLTQFAKSLPKELSGGMKQRVAIARALASEPKVLLMDEPFGALDIHTKESMHQFMLDLWQRTNLTIFMITHDVEEAVFLSNRIYALGARPGTVRKEMSIHLPERTSTVKRLSKFHDYRDELMDLMRKHGQEAVAVA
;
A
#
# COMPACT_ATOMS: atom_id res chain seq x y z
N MET A 1 15.11 13.11 0.27
CA MET A 1 14.59 11.71 0.18
C MET A 1 13.95 11.33 1.49
N PHE A 2 12.70 10.94 1.47
CA PHE A 2 11.93 10.62 2.66
C PHE A 2 12.05 9.13 3.04
N LEU A 3 11.81 8.21 2.08
CA LEU A 3 12.00 6.76 2.27
C LEU A 3 13.02 6.26 1.26
N GLN A 4 14.00 5.49 1.73
CA GLN A 4 15.07 4.91 0.93
C GLN A 4 15.18 3.41 1.17
N ILE A 5 15.34 2.66 0.09
CA ILE A 5 15.66 1.24 0.07
C ILE A 5 16.96 1.09 -0.69
N THR A 6 17.97 0.50 -0.06
CA THR A 6 19.32 0.41 -0.64
C THR A 6 19.83 -1.01 -0.57
N GLY A 7 20.10 -1.60 -1.75
CA GLY A 7 20.69 -2.92 -1.92
C GLY A 7 19.92 -4.03 -1.19
N LEU A 8 18.58 -3.90 -1.06
CA LEU A 8 17.78 -4.80 -0.25
C LEU A 8 17.66 -6.17 -0.91
N ASN A 9 18.06 -7.19 -0.17
CA ASN A 9 17.90 -8.60 -0.52
C ASN A 9 17.07 -9.32 0.53
N LYS A 10 16.23 -10.27 0.09
CA LYS A 10 15.49 -11.15 1.00
C LYS A 10 15.52 -12.59 0.50
N HIS A 11 16.04 -13.45 1.37
CA HIS A 11 16.08 -14.89 1.17
C HIS A 11 15.32 -15.58 2.29
N PHE A 12 14.70 -16.73 1.97
CA PHE A 12 14.11 -17.62 2.94
C PHE A 12 14.78 -18.98 2.86
N VAL A 13 15.15 -19.53 4.00
CA VAL A 13 15.64 -20.91 4.09
C VAL A 13 14.44 -21.84 4.09
N THR A 14 14.40 -22.76 3.14
CA THR A 14 13.33 -23.76 3.01
C THR A 14 13.92 -25.15 3.08
N LYS A 15 13.08 -26.18 3.24
CA LYS A 15 13.52 -27.58 3.20
C LYS A 15 14.19 -27.99 1.86
N LYS A 16 13.91 -27.24 0.78
CA LYS A 16 14.44 -27.47 -0.58
C LYS A 16 15.65 -26.59 -0.91
N GLY A 17 16.15 -25.80 0.04
CA GLY A 17 17.26 -24.86 -0.17
C GLY A 17 16.89 -23.41 0.06
N THR A 18 17.75 -22.49 -0.36
CA THR A 18 17.54 -21.05 -0.21
C THR A 18 16.66 -20.50 -1.33
N LEU A 19 15.53 -19.91 -0.97
CA LEU A 19 14.64 -19.20 -1.90
C LEU A 19 14.97 -17.71 -1.88
N VAL A 20 15.48 -17.18 -2.99
CA VAL A 20 15.71 -15.74 -3.18
C VAL A 20 14.39 -15.11 -3.61
N VAL A 21 13.82 -14.24 -2.77
CA VAL A 21 12.53 -13.59 -3.04
C VAL A 21 12.72 -12.17 -3.57
N LEU A 22 13.64 -11.39 -2.99
CA LEU A 22 14.03 -10.06 -3.46
C LEU A 22 15.54 -10.02 -3.67
N LYS A 23 15.96 -9.38 -4.76
CA LYS A 23 17.38 -9.24 -5.11
C LYS A 23 17.67 -7.81 -5.53
N ASP A 24 18.59 -7.18 -4.81
CA ASP A 24 19.14 -5.85 -5.08
C ASP A 24 18.06 -4.79 -5.37
N ILE A 25 17.10 -4.67 -4.46
CA ILE A 25 16.05 -3.66 -4.56
C ILE A 25 16.61 -2.31 -4.13
N ASN A 26 16.56 -1.36 -5.05
CA ASN A 26 16.92 0.04 -4.84
C ASN A 26 15.73 0.92 -5.23
N MET A 27 15.21 1.71 -4.28
CA MET A 27 14.04 2.58 -4.47
C MET A 27 14.15 3.82 -3.60
N THR A 28 13.62 4.93 -4.09
CA THR A 28 13.52 6.19 -3.35
C THR A 28 12.10 6.74 -3.43
N ILE A 29 11.60 7.30 -2.35
CA ILE A 29 10.27 7.89 -2.26
C ILE A 29 10.40 9.27 -1.61
N GLU A 30 9.83 10.27 -2.22
CA GLU A 30 9.77 11.61 -1.64
C GLU A 30 8.51 11.77 -0.77
N GLN A 31 8.56 12.73 0.14
CA GLN A 31 7.39 13.01 0.98
C GLN A 31 6.22 13.50 0.14
N GLY A 32 5.02 13.02 0.44
CA GLY A 32 3.80 13.38 -0.27
C GLY A 32 3.59 12.65 -1.60
N GLU A 33 4.48 11.75 -2.03
CA GLU A 33 4.26 10.95 -3.23
C GLU A 33 3.23 9.85 -3.01
N PHE A 34 2.45 9.57 -4.06
CA PHE A 34 1.68 8.33 -4.17
C PHE A 34 2.41 7.39 -5.13
N ILE A 35 3.03 6.37 -4.60
CA ILE A 35 3.82 5.40 -5.37
C ILE A 35 3.10 4.05 -5.39
N CYS A 36 3.10 3.41 -6.57
CA CYS A 36 2.68 2.02 -6.71
C CYS A 36 3.88 1.13 -7.09
N ALA A 37 3.96 -0.06 -6.49
CA ALA A 37 4.79 -1.13 -7.00
C ALA A 37 3.89 -2.19 -7.63
N VAL A 38 4.11 -2.46 -8.93
CA VAL A 38 3.36 -3.44 -9.72
C VAL A 38 4.23 -4.63 -10.08
N GLY A 39 3.62 -5.79 -10.23
CA GLY A 39 4.33 -7.00 -10.63
C GLY A 39 3.43 -8.23 -10.59
N ALA A 40 3.82 -9.29 -11.29
CA ALA A 40 3.10 -10.56 -11.30
C ALA A 40 3.01 -11.18 -9.89
N SER A 41 2.12 -12.16 -9.71
CA SER A 41 2.09 -12.94 -8.47
C SER A 41 3.46 -13.62 -8.24
N GLY A 42 3.94 -13.56 -7.00
CA GLY A 42 5.26 -14.09 -6.64
C GLY A 42 6.45 -13.19 -6.98
N SER A 43 6.26 -11.94 -7.40
CA SER A 43 7.34 -10.96 -7.59
C SER A 43 7.90 -10.36 -6.29
N GLY A 44 7.42 -10.80 -5.13
CA GLY A 44 7.93 -10.34 -3.83
C GLY A 44 7.32 -9.03 -3.32
N LYS A 45 6.25 -8.49 -3.93
CA LYS A 45 5.60 -7.21 -3.54
C LYS A 45 5.24 -7.15 -2.05
N SER A 46 4.48 -8.13 -1.57
CA SER A 46 4.08 -8.17 -0.14
C SER A 46 5.30 -8.36 0.78
N THR A 47 6.34 -9.10 0.33
CA THR A 47 7.61 -9.21 1.06
C THR A 47 8.29 -7.85 1.15
N LEU A 48 8.38 -7.11 0.03
CA LEU A 48 8.94 -5.75 0.02
C LEU A 48 8.17 -4.81 0.96
N LEU A 49 6.83 -4.83 0.87
CA LEU A 49 5.98 -4.01 1.74
C LEU A 49 6.22 -4.31 3.22
N ARG A 50 6.35 -5.60 3.58
CA ARG A 50 6.64 -6.03 4.95
C ARG A 50 8.01 -5.58 5.44
N GLN A 51 9.03 -5.50 4.56
CA GLN A 51 10.34 -4.92 4.88
C GLN A 51 10.21 -3.43 5.21
N ILE A 52 9.46 -2.69 4.40
CA ILE A 52 9.22 -1.25 4.63
C ILE A 52 8.42 -1.04 5.92
N ALA A 53 7.45 -1.90 6.23
CA ALA A 53 6.69 -1.85 7.48
C ALA A 53 7.50 -2.22 8.72
N GLY A 54 8.69 -2.84 8.56
CA GLY A 54 9.48 -3.37 9.65
C GLY A 54 8.91 -4.64 10.27
N LEU A 55 7.97 -5.31 9.56
CA LEU A 55 7.36 -6.59 9.97
C LEU A 55 8.27 -7.78 9.69
N ASP A 56 9.25 -7.58 8.83
CA ASP A 56 10.24 -8.58 8.45
C ASP A 56 11.58 -7.88 8.22
N SER A 57 12.70 -8.55 8.48
CA SER A 57 14.03 -7.98 8.32
C SER A 57 14.65 -8.40 6.99
N PRO A 58 15.38 -7.51 6.28
CA PRO A 58 16.13 -7.88 5.09
C PRO A 58 17.26 -8.85 5.43
N THR A 59 17.64 -9.70 4.47
CA THR A 59 18.84 -10.54 4.58
C THR A 59 20.11 -9.70 4.44
N SER A 60 20.08 -8.69 3.55
CA SER A 60 21.11 -7.66 3.42
C SER A 60 20.51 -6.38 2.84
N GLY A 61 21.24 -5.28 2.90
CA GLY A 61 20.74 -3.97 2.56
C GLY A 61 19.93 -3.36 3.70
N GLU A 62 19.21 -2.30 3.42
CA GLU A 62 18.45 -1.57 4.44
C GLU A 62 17.29 -0.77 3.88
N VAL A 63 16.34 -0.44 4.77
CA VAL A 63 15.26 0.51 4.56
C VAL A 63 15.41 1.64 5.56
N ARG A 64 15.30 2.90 5.11
CA ARG A 64 15.37 4.09 5.95
C ARG A 64 14.15 4.99 5.70
N ILE A 65 13.65 5.61 6.78
CA ILE A 65 12.68 6.71 6.73
C ILE A 65 13.28 7.90 7.49
N ASP A 66 13.29 9.09 6.88
CA ASP A 66 13.94 10.28 7.42
C ASP A 66 15.38 10.00 7.89
N GLY A 67 16.14 9.24 7.11
CA GLY A 67 17.50 8.82 7.43
C GLY A 67 17.62 7.76 8.52
N LYS A 68 16.55 7.40 9.23
CA LYS A 68 16.54 6.39 10.30
C LYS A 68 16.30 5.00 9.72
N ARG A 69 17.18 4.06 10.04
CA ARG A 69 17.02 2.65 9.62
C ARG A 69 15.79 2.02 10.30
N ILE A 70 15.00 1.31 9.52
CA ILE A 70 13.86 0.53 10.01
C ILE A 70 14.35 -0.84 10.48
N THR A 71 14.06 -1.17 11.74
CA THR A 71 14.41 -2.46 12.35
C THR A 71 13.21 -3.19 12.97
N SER A 72 12.09 -2.49 13.16
CA SER A 72 10.87 -3.02 13.78
C SER A 72 9.65 -2.21 13.32
N PRO A 73 8.42 -2.73 13.50
CA PRO A 73 7.20 -1.94 13.29
C PRO A 73 7.18 -0.67 14.15
N GLY A 74 6.54 0.38 13.64
CA GLY A 74 6.42 1.65 14.35
C GLY A 74 5.16 2.43 13.94
N PRO A 75 4.69 3.38 14.77
CA PRO A 75 3.49 4.18 14.51
C PRO A 75 3.66 5.15 13.33
N ASP A 76 4.88 5.44 12.94
CA ASP A 76 5.23 6.27 11.78
C ASP A 76 4.89 5.61 10.42
N ARG A 77 4.47 4.33 10.44
CA ARG A 77 4.06 3.54 9.27
C ARG A 77 2.69 2.92 9.49
N GLY A 78 1.68 3.47 8.82
CA GLY A 78 0.35 2.87 8.79
C GLY A 78 0.30 1.72 7.78
N MET A 79 -0.29 0.59 8.13
CA MET A 79 -0.42 -0.54 7.20
C MET A 79 -1.88 -0.94 7.01
N VAL A 80 -2.27 -1.08 5.74
CA VAL A 80 -3.55 -1.60 5.29
C VAL A 80 -3.29 -2.91 4.54
N PHE A 81 -3.81 -4.01 5.08
CA PHE A 81 -3.62 -5.35 4.52
C PHE A 81 -4.67 -5.66 3.45
N GLN A 82 -4.40 -6.64 2.61
CA GLN A 82 -5.30 -7.15 1.58
C GLN A 82 -6.66 -7.61 2.14
N HIS A 83 -6.64 -8.29 3.29
CA HIS A 83 -7.84 -8.53 4.08
C HIS A 83 -7.98 -7.42 5.12
N TYR A 84 -9.18 -6.93 5.34
CA TYR A 84 -9.45 -5.75 6.19
C TYR A 84 -8.89 -5.85 7.61
N THR A 85 -8.63 -7.06 8.12
CA THR A 85 -8.04 -7.36 9.45
C THR A 85 -8.71 -6.61 10.61
N LEU A 86 -10.00 -6.26 10.47
CA LEU A 86 -10.76 -5.64 11.54
C LEU A 86 -11.03 -6.67 12.65
N TYR A 87 -10.95 -6.22 13.89
CA TYR A 87 -11.32 -7.03 15.05
C TYR A 87 -12.83 -7.22 15.07
N PRO A 88 -13.37 -8.43 14.84
CA PRO A 88 -14.81 -8.64 14.64
C PRO A 88 -15.65 -8.40 15.89
N TRP A 89 -15.04 -8.44 17.07
CA TRP A 89 -15.67 -8.19 18.36
C TRP A 89 -15.62 -6.73 18.81
N MET A 90 -14.93 -5.86 18.07
CA MET A 90 -14.83 -4.42 18.31
C MET A 90 -15.72 -3.68 17.31
N ASN A 91 -16.39 -2.62 17.76
CA ASN A 91 -17.10 -1.71 16.88
C ASN A 91 -16.11 -0.89 16.02
N VAL A 92 -16.63 -0.09 15.09
CA VAL A 92 -15.84 0.74 14.17
C VAL A 92 -14.97 1.75 14.92
N GLN A 93 -15.50 2.41 15.92
CA GLN A 93 -14.77 3.36 16.79
C GLN A 93 -13.61 2.68 17.51
N ASP A 94 -13.90 1.54 18.15
CA ASP A 94 -12.88 0.79 18.91
C ASP A 94 -11.79 0.21 17.99
N ASN A 95 -12.15 -0.25 16.78
CA ASN A 95 -11.18 -0.65 15.76
C ASN A 95 -10.26 0.50 15.38
N THR A 96 -10.82 1.70 15.16
CA THR A 96 -10.05 2.88 14.72
C THR A 96 -9.12 3.37 15.82
N GLU A 97 -9.56 3.39 17.08
CA GLU A 97 -8.73 3.87 18.21
C GLU A 97 -7.73 2.84 18.74
N PHE A 98 -7.73 1.59 18.23
CA PHE A 98 -6.97 0.50 18.84
C PHE A 98 -5.45 0.76 18.84
N GLY A 99 -4.90 1.26 17.75
CA GLY A 99 -3.46 1.61 17.66
C GLY A 99 -3.06 2.66 18.69
N LEU A 100 -3.88 3.69 18.86
CA LEU A 100 -3.68 4.74 19.87
C LEU A 100 -3.76 4.20 21.29
N LYS A 101 -4.65 3.21 21.53
CA LYS A 101 -4.74 2.54 22.83
C LYS A 101 -3.44 1.80 23.17
N LEU A 102 -2.83 1.12 22.21
CA LEU A 102 -1.55 0.44 22.39
C LEU A 102 -0.38 1.41 22.65
N GLN A 103 -0.47 2.63 22.11
CA GLN A 103 0.49 3.70 22.34
C GLN A 103 0.29 4.41 23.71
N GLY A 104 -0.71 4.00 24.50
CA GLY A 104 -0.98 4.60 25.81
C GLY A 104 -1.71 5.94 25.74
N VAL A 105 -2.27 6.34 24.59
CA VAL A 105 -3.00 7.60 24.45
C VAL A 105 -4.25 7.60 25.33
N PRO A 106 -4.49 8.67 26.12
CA PRO A 106 -5.66 8.77 27.01
C PRO A 106 -6.99 8.56 26.27
N LYS A 107 -7.97 7.91 26.93
CA LYS A 107 -9.24 7.50 26.31
C LYS A 107 -9.99 8.65 25.62
N LYS A 108 -10.02 9.84 26.23
CA LYS A 108 -10.68 11.02 25.64
C LYS A 108 -10.02 11.39 24.31
N GLN A 109 -8.70 11.57 24.33
CA GLN A 109 -7.93 11.99 23.16
C GLN A 109 -7.99 10.97 22.00
N ARG A 110 -7.82 9.66 22.30
CA ARG A 110 -7.90 8.65 21.24
C ARG A 110 -9.28 8.55 20.62
N ARG A 111 -10.37 8.76 21.40
CA ARG A 111 -11.73 8.80 20.86
C ARG A 111 -11.98 10.00 19.96
N GLU A 112 -11.51 11.17 20.34
CA GLU A 112 -11.59 12.39 19.53
C GLU A 112 -10.85 12.18 18.21
N GLN A 113 -9.64 11.66 18.25
CA GLN A 113 -8.80 11.39 17.08
C GLN A 113 -9.43 10.31 16.18
N ALA A 114 -9.91 9.20 16.73
CA ALA A 114 -10.61 8.19 15.96
C ALA A 114 -11.89 8.73 15.31
N SER A 115 -12.68 9.56 16.04
CA SER A 115 -13.87 10.20 15.47
C SER A 115 -13.53 11.15 14.34
N TYR A 116 -12.42 11.89 14.43
CA TYR A 116 -11.92 12.72 13.34
C TYR A 116 -11.64 11.89 12.09
N TYR A 117 -10.89 10.77 12.20
CA TYR A 117 -10.58 9.94 11.04
C TYR A 117 -11.79 9.16 10.51
N LEU A 118 -12.75 8.82 11.37
CA LEU A 118 -14.04 8.27 10.92
C LEU A 118 -14.84 9.29 10.10
N ASN A 119 -14.76 10.57 10.46
CA ASN A 119 -15.35 11.64 9.64
C ASN A 119 -14.63 11.79 8.30
N VAL A 120 -13.29 11.76 8.30
CA VAL A 120 -12.48 11.83 7.07
C VAL A 120 -12.85 10.73 6.08
N VAL A 121 -13.11 9.50 6.56
CA VAL A 121 -13.50 8.37 5.70
C VAL A 121 -15.03 8.27 5.47
N GLY A 122 -15.83 9.21 6.02
CA GLY A 122 -17.28 9.26 5.83
C GLY A 122 -18.07 8.18 6.57
N LEU A 123 -17.58 7.73 7.74
CA LEU A 123 -18.18 6.62 8.52
C LEU A 123 -18.61 7.00 9.95
N THR A 124 -18.75 8.28 10.24
CA THR A 124 -19.14 8.76 11.59
C THR A 124 -20.42 8.11 12.10
N GLN A 125 -21.44 7.96 11.24
CA GLN A 125 -22.74 7.36 11.60
C GLN A 125 -22.64 5.86 11.94
N PHE A 126 -21.57 5.18 11.50
CA PHE A 126 -21.31 3.75 11.71
C PHE A 126 -20.36 3.48 12.86
N ALA A 127 -19.98 4.51 13.65
CA ALA A 127 -19.00 4.38 14.73
C ALA A 127 -19.29 3.25 15.74
N LYS A 128 -20.58 2.96 15.97
CA LYS A 128 -21.04 1.91 16.91
C LYS A 128 -21.29 0.55 16.24
N SER A 129 -21.26 0.48 14.90
CA SER A 129 -21.51 -0.76 14.15
C SER A 129 -20.35 -1.75 14.31
N LEU A 130 -20.66 -3.04 14.23
CA LEU A 130 -19.68 -4.12 14.16
C LEU A 130 -19.22 -4.35 12.71
N PRO A 131 -18.03 -4.90 12.47
CA PRO A 131 -17.53 -5.18 11.12
C PRO A 131 -18.47 -6.03 10.27
N LYS A 132 -19.22 -6.97 10.85
CA LYS A 132 -20.19 -7.81 10.14
C LYS A 132 -21.36 -7.03 9.52
N GLU A 133 -21.64 -5.83 10.00
CA GLU A 133 -22.74 -4.96 9.56
C GLU A 133 -22.32 -4.01 8.44
N LEU A 134 -21.04 -4.06 8.01
CA LEU A 134 -20.45 -3.18 7.02
C LEU A 134 -20.29 -3.86 5.65
N SER A 135 -20.45 -3.08 4.57
CA SER A 135 -20.04 -3.51 3.22
C SER A 135 -18.52 -3.67 3.12
N GLY A 136 -18.03 -4.30 2.05
CA GLY A 136 -16.60 -4.45 1.79
C GLY A 136 -15.86 -3.10 1.72
N GLY A 137 -16.41 -2.13 0.98
CA GLY A 137 -15.83 -0.79 0.89
C GLY A 137 -15.83 -0.03 2.23
N MET A 138 -16.88 -0.20 3.04
CA MET A 138 -16.92 0.38 4.39
C MET A 138 -15.84 -0.25 5.30
N LYS A 139 -15.67 -1.56 5.27
CA LYS A 139 -14.60 -2.25 6.02
C LYS A 139 -13.22 -1.74 5.61
N GLN A 140 -13.01 -1.52 4.32
CA GLN A 140 -11.75 -0.96 3.81
C GLN A 140 -11.53 0.46 4.32
N ARG A 141 -12.55 1.32 4.30
CA ARG A 141 -12.47 2.67 4.87
C ARG A 141 -12.16 2.66 6.37
N VAL A 142 -12.74 1.73 7.14
CA VAL A 142 -12.38 1.56 8.57
C VAL A 142 -10.93 1.13 8.73
N ALA A 143 -10.42 0.20 7.91
CA ALA A 143 -9.01 -0.20 7.95
C ALA A 143 -8.06 0.96 7.64
N ILE A 144 -8.42 1.81 6.67
CA ILE A 144 -7.69 3.05 6.37
C ILE A 144 -7.75 4.03 7.54
N ALA A 145 -8.95 4.29 8.11
CA ALA A 145 -9.10 5.18 9.27
C ALA A 145 -8.27 4.71 10.47
N ARG A 146 -8.24 3.40 10.73
CA ARG A 146 -7.43 2.79 11.79
C ARG A 146 -5.93 3.03 11.56
N ALA A 147 -5.46 2.89 10.32
CA ALA A 147 -4.06 3.14 9.98
C ALA A 147 -3.71 4.63 10.12
N LEU A 148 -4.61 5.52 9.67
CA LEU A 148 -4.43 6.98 9.73
C LEU A 148 -4.52 7.53 11.16
N ALA A 149 -5.28 6.88 12.05
CA ALA A 149 -5.47 7.35 13.42
C ALA A 149 -4.15 7.47 14.21
N SER A 150 -3.11 6.74 13.84
CA SER A 150 -1.77 6.87 14.42
C SER A 150 -0.92 7.98 13.80
N GLU A 151 -1.49 8.78 12.89
CA GLU A 151 -0.81 9.87 12.13
C GLU A 151 0.53 9.43 11.52
N PRO A 152 0.51 8.35 10.71
CA PRO A 152 1.73 7.80 10.15
C PRO A 152 2.34 8.76 9.13
N LYS A 153 3.65 8.71 8.98
CA LYS A 153 4.39 9.44 7.93
C LYS A 153 4.21 8.82 6.55
N VAL A 154 3.94 7.51 6.49
CA VAL A 154 3.66 6.77 5.26
C VAL A 154 2.55 5.76 5.48
N LEU A 155 1.63 5.68 4.52
CA LEU A 155 0.59 4.66 4.44
C LEU A 155 1.02 3.57 3.47
N LEU A 156 1.18 2.35 3.97
CA LEU A 156 1.56 1.16 3.23
C LEU A 156 0.30 0.34 2.94
N MET A 157 0.07 -0.04 1.68
CA MET A 157 -1.16 -0.71 1.27
C MET A 157 -0.84 -1.98 0.46
N ASP A 158 -1.32 -3.14 0.94
CA ASP A 158 -1.15 -4.44 0.29
C ASP A 158 -2.42 -4.82 -0.48
N GLU A 159 -2.44 -4.61 -1.79
CA GLU A 159 -3.56 -4.92 -2.71
C GLU A 159 -4.93 -4.51 -2.14
N PRO A 160 -5.11 -3.25 -1.72
CA PRO A 160 -6.21 -2.85 -0.84
C PRO A 160 -7.60 -2.95 -1.45
N PHE A 161 -7.69 -3.05 -2.78
CA PHE A 161 -8.99 -3.04 -3.50
C PHE A 161 -9.29 -4.35 -4.22
N GLY A 162 -8.41 -5.36 -4.11
CA GLY A 162 -8.53 -6.63 -4.82
C GLY A 162 -9.79 -7.45 -4.51
N ALA A 163 -10.38 -7.25 -3.32
CA ALA A 163 -11.59 -7.97 -2.88
C ALA A 163 -12.90 -7.19 -3.12
N LEU A 164 -12.84 -6.00 -3.75
CA LEU A 164 -14.00 -5.15 -3.98
C LEU A 164 -14.60 -5.39 -5.37
N ASP A 165 -15.92 -5.23 -5.48
CA ASP A 165 -16.59 -5.17 -6.78
C ASP A 165 -16.20 -3.89 -7.55
N ILE A 166 -16.44 -3.87 -8.86
CA ILE A 166 -15.98 -2.83 -9.77
C ILE A 166 -16.45 -1.43 -9.33
N HIS A 167 -17.72 -1.25 -8.97
CA HIS A 167 -18.25 0.05 -8.59
C HIS A 167 -17.70 0.55 -7.26
N THR A 168 -17.61 -0.35 -6.28
CA THR A 168 -17.00 -0.04 -4.99
C THR A 168 -15.52 0.29 -5.17
N LYS A 169 -14.81 -0.42 -6.04
CA LYS A 169 -13.39 -0.18 -6.36
C LYS A 169 -13.19 1.21 -6.95
N GLU A 170 -13.98 1.62 -7.93
CA GLU A 170 -13.91 2.96 -8.52
C GLU A 170 -14.16 4.07 -7.50
N SER A 171 -15.20 3.89 -6.66
CA SER A 171 -15.47 4.82 -5.56
C SER A 171 -14.31 4.91 -4.55
N MET A 172 -13.64 3.80 -4.27
CA MET A 172 -12.49 3.77 -3.38
C MET A 172 -11.24 4.40 -4.00
N HIS A 173 -11.04 4.25 -5.31
CA HIS A 173 -9.96 4.93 -6.02
C HIS A 173 -10.11 6.45 -5.93
N GLN A 174 -11.32 6.97 -6.21
CA GLN A 174 -11.58 8.41 -6.09
C GLN A 174 -11.40 8.88 -4.65
N PHE A 175 -11.94 8.14 -3.67
CA PHE A 175 -11.74 8.42 -2.27
C PHE A 175 -10.25 8.50 -1.89
N MET A 176 -9.40 7.60 -2.39
CA MET A 176 -7.96 7.60 -2.10
C MET A 176 -7.24 8.80 -2.71
N LEU A 177 -7.62 9.20 -3.93
CA LEU A 177 -7.09 10.41 -4.56
C LEU A 177 -7.48 11.67 -3.77
N ASP A 178 -8.75 11.79 -3.37
CA ASP A 178 -9.23 12.91 -2.57
C ASP A 178 -8.50 12.98 -1.21
N LEU A 179 -8.34 11.83 -0.56
CA LEU A 179 -7.61 11.72 0.69
C LEU A 179 -6.15 12.17 0.53
N TRP A 180 -5.46 11.64 -0.49
CA TRP A 180 -4.07 11.97 -0.76
C TRP A 180 -3.88 13.46 -1.07
N GLN A 181 -4.71 14.05 -1.92
CA GLN A 181 -4.65 15.47 -2.26
C GLN A 181 -4.87 16.40 -1.06
N ARG A 182 -5.80 16.02 -0.15
CA ARG A 182 -6.11 16.82 1.05
C ARG A 182 -5.05 16.72 2.15
N THR A 183 -4.41 15.56 2.28
CA THR A 183 -3.51 15.28 3.41
C THR A 183 -2.04 15.39 3.04
N ASN A 184 -1.70 15.38 1.75
CA ASN A 184 -0.32 15.26 1.26
C ASN A 184 0.45 14.09 1.90
N LEU A 185 -0.28 13.01 2.23
CA LEU A 185 0.26 11.82 2.86
C LEU A 185 1.14 11.06 1.86
N THR A 186 2.29 10.57 2.29
CA THR A 186 3.07 9.65 1.47
C THR A 186 2.36 8.30 1.43
N ILE A 187 2.10 7.75 0.24
CA ILE A 187 1.44 6.46 0.06
C ILE A 187 2.33 5.54 -0.75
N PHE A 188 2.57 4.34 -0.24
CA PHE A 188 3.20 3.25 -0.98
C PHE A 188 2.23 2.08 -1.07
N MET A 189 1.72 1.81 -2.26
CA MET A 189 0.76 0.76 -2.54
C MET A 189 1.38 -0.32 -3.41
N ILE A 190 1.11 -1.56 -3.11
CA ILE A 190 1.40 -2.66 -4.02
C ILE A 190 0.10 -3.18 -4.63
N THR A 191 0.14 -3.48 -5.91
CA THR A 191 -1.00 -4.03 -6.66
C THR A 191 -0.52 -4.90 -7.82
N HIS A 192 -1.38 -5.77 -8.31
CA HIS A 192 -1.20 -6.48 -9.59
C HIS A 192 -2.01 -5.84 -10.72
N ASP A 193 -2.86 -4.86 -10.40
CA ASP A 193 -3.71 -4.15 -11.35
C ASP A 193 -2.98 -2.93 -11.91
N VAL A 194 -2.60 -3.01 -13.18
CA VAL A 194 -1.85 -1.97 -13.90
C VAL A 194 -2.66 -0.68 -14.05
N GLU A 195 -3.97 -0.79 -14.33
CA GLU A 195 -4.82 0.39 -14.49
C GLU A 195 -5.00 1.14 -13.17
N GLU A 196 -5.11 0.40 -12.07
CA GLU A 196 -5.16 0.95 -10.72
C GLU A 196 -3.87 1.74 -10.41
N ALA A 197 -2.71 1.16 -10.70
CA ALA A 197 -1.42 1.80 -10.48
C ALA A 197 -1.28 3.09 -11.30
N VAL A 198 -1.60 3.07 -12.59
CA VAL A 198 -1.54 4.25 -13.47
C VAL A 198 -2.53 5.32 -13.03
N PHE A 199 -3.73 4.91 -12.57
CA PHE A 199 -4.76 5.85 -12.14
C PHE A 199 -4.42 6.57 -10.83
N LEU A 200 -3.84 5.85 -9.84
CA LEU A 200 -3.65 6.37 -8.49
C LEU A 200 -2.29 7.05 -8.27
N SER A 201 -1.22 6.50 -8.84
CA SER A 201 0.13 6.93 -8.47
C SER A 201 0.70 8.01 -9.38
N ASN A 202 1.65 8.77 -8.88
CA ASN A 202 2.46 9.68 -9.68
C ASN A 202 3.81 9.06 -10.07
N ARG A 203 4.16 7.89 -9.48
CA ARG A 203 5.33 7.11 -9.87
C ARG A 203 5.08 5.63 -9.63
N ILE A 204 5.56 4.79 -10.53
CA ILE A 204 5.39 3.34 -10.49
C ILE A 204 6.76 2.64 -10.56
N TYR A 205 6.95 1.65 -9.68
CA TYR A 205 8.02 0.68 -9.77
C TYR A 205 7.49 -0.64 -10.32
N ALA A 206 7.95 -1.05 -11.51
CA ALA A 206 7.64 -2.34 -12.08
C ALA A 206 8.63 -3.39 -11.55
N LEU A 207 8.11 -4.43 -10.89
CA LEU A 207 8.90 -5.52 -10.32
C LEU A 207 8.87 -6.74 -11.24
N GLY A 208 10.05 -7.28 -11.53
CA GLY A 208 10.21 -8.60 -12.15
C GLY A 208 9.90 -9.72 -11.16
N ALA A 209 9.74 -10.93 -11.67
CA ALA A 209 9.46 -12.10 -10.83
C ALA A 209 10.68 -13.02 -10.73
N ARG A 210 10.83 -13.65 -9.55
CA ARG A 210 11.69 -14.79 -9.21
C ARG A 210 13.16 -14.69 -9.67
N PRO A 211 13.97 -13.91 -8.99
CA PRO A 211 13.68 -13.09 -7.83
C PRO A 211 13.06 -11.75 -8.22
N GLY A 212 12.34 -11.13 -7.27
CA GLY A 212 11.84 -9.77 -7.42
C GLY A 212 13.02 -8.80 -7.55
N THR A 213 13.02 -8.01 -8.61
CA THR A 213 13.99 -6.94 -8.89
C THR A 213 13.24 -5.73 -9.43
N VAL A 214 13.73 -4.52 -9.22
CA VAL A 214 13.19 -3.34 -9.89
C VAL A 214 13.61 -3.39 -11.36
N ARG A 215 12.65 -3.48 -12.27
CA ARG A 215 12.89 -3.54 -13.72
C ARG A 215 12.77 -2.18 -14.37
N LYS A 216 11.84 -1.38 -13.88
CA LYS A 216 11.62 -0.04 -14.40
C LYS A 216 10.98 0.85 -13.32
N GLU A 217 11.39 2.09 -13.32
CA GLU A 217 10.74 3.19 -12.64
C GLU A 217 10.08 4.08 -13.70
N MET A 218 8.81 4.45 -13.49
CA MET A 218 8.02 5.26 -14.42
C MET A 218 7.35 6.40 -13.67
N SER A 219 7.59 7.62 -14.11
CA SER A 219 6.84 8.80 -13.66
C SER A 219 5.54 8.93 -14.45
N ILE A 220 4.42 9.10 -13.76
CA ILE A 220 3.09 9.17 -14.34
C ILE A 220 2.61 10.63 -14.29
N HIS A 221 2.60 11.27 -15.44
CA HIS A 221 2.17 12.66 -15.61
C HIS A 221 0.81 12.70 -16.31
N LEU A 222 -0.26 12.49 -15.55
CA LEU A 222 -1.64 12.63 -16.01
C LEU A 222 -2.21 13.96 -15.52
N PRO A 223 -3.18 14.54 -16.26
CA PRO A 223 -3.95 15.69 -15.77
C PRO A 223 -4.77 15.29 -14.54
N GLU A 224 -5.72 16.15 -14.15
CA GLU A 224 -6.63 15.85 -13.05
C GLU A 224 -7.25 14.45 -13.18
N ARG A 225 -7.14 13.65 -12.12
CA ARG A 225 -7.49 12.23 -12.12
C ARG A 225 -8.96 12.02 -11.81
N THR A 226 -9.77 12.31 -12.80
CA THR A 226 -11.21 12.00 -12.81
C THR A 226 -11.46 10.69 -13.57
N SER A 227 -12.68 10.16 -13.54
CA SER A 227 -13.06 8.98 -14.32
C SER A 227 -12.76 9.09 -15.82
N THR A 228 -12.70 10.32 -16.35
CA THR A 228 -12.44 10.60 -17.77
C THR A 228 -10.97 10.43 -18.16
N VAL A 229 -10.03 10.49 -17.19
CA VAL A 229 -8.58 10.36 -17.48
C VAL A 229 -8.24 9.00 -18.09
N LYS A 230 -9.01 7.96 -17.76
CA LYS A 230 -8.86 6.62 -18.33
C LYS A 230 -9.14 6.56 -19.85
N ARG A 231 -9.77 7.59 -20.43
CA ARG A 231 -10.06 7.69 -21.87
C ARG A 231 -8.94 8.36 -22.66
N LEU A 232 -7.96 8.94 -22.00
CA LEU A 232 -6.84 9.62 -22.65
C LEU A 232 -5.85 8.61 -23.25
N SER A 233 -5.32 8.90 -24.45
CA SER A 233 -4.28 8.09 -25.07
C SER A 233 -3.09 7.89 -24.13
N LYS A 234 -2.65 8.95 -23.47
CA LYS A 234 -1.54 8.93 -22.52
C LYS A 234 -1.73 7.93 -21.36
N PHE A 235 -2.98 7.74 -20.90
CA PHE A 235 -3.29 6.70 -19.90
C PHE A 235 -3.06 5.30 -20.48
N HIS A 236 -3.53 5.08 -21.70
CA HIS A 236 -3.35 3.81 -22.40
C HIS A 236 -1.88 3.54 -22.70
N ASP A 237 -1.09 4.55 -23.10
CA ASP A 237 0.34 4.42 -23.37
C ASP A 237 1.08 3.91 -22.11
N TYR A 238 0.83 4.51 -20.93
CA TYR A 238 1.42 4.04 -19.67
C TYR A 238 0.96 2.62 -19.31
N ARG A 239 -0.34 2.33 -19.45
CA ARG A 239 -0.90 1.01 -19.18
C ARG A 239 -0.23 -0.04 -20.07
N ASP A 240 -0.18 0.19 -21.36
CA ASP A 240 0.31 -0.77 -22.35
C ASP A 240 1.81 -1.01 -22.16
N GLU A 241 2.58 0.03 -21.86
CA GLU A 241 4.01 -0.10 -21.53
C GLU A 241 4.23 -0.99 -20.29
N LEU A 242 3.45 -0.79 -19.22
CA LEU A 242 3.52 -1.63 -18.02
C LEU A 242 3.07 -3.07 -18.28
N MET A 243 2.01 -3.25 -19.06
CA MET A 243 1.51 -4.58 -19.45
C MET A 243 2.57 -5.36 -20.24
N ASP A 244 3.26 -4.71 -21.17
CA ASP A 244 4.32 -5.33 -21.95
C ASP A 244 5.53 -5.71 -21.10
N LEU A 245 5.91 -4.85 -20.15
CA LEU A 245 6.94 -5.18 -19.16
C LEU A 245 6.57 -6.42 -18.35
N MET A 246 5.31 -6.51 -17.87
CA MET A 246 4.85 -7.65 -17.09
C MET A 246 4.78 -8.94 -17.91
N ARG A 247 4.37 -8.89 -19.19
CA ARG A 247 4.30 -10.06 -20.11
C ARG A 247 5.67 -10.64 -20.40
N LYS A 248 6.63 -9.80 -20.78
CA LYS A 248 8.01 -10.23 -21.08
C LYS A 248 8.63 -11.01 -19.92
N HIS A 249 8.40 -10.55 -18.69
CA HIS A 249 8.96 -11.19 -17.49
C HIS A 249 8.18 -12.41 -17.00
N GLY A 250 6.90 -12.52 -17.36
CA GLY A 250 6.14 -13.76 -17.13
C GLY A 250 6.69 -14.93 -17.93
N GLN A 251 7.14 -14.69 -19.17
CA GLN A 251 7.74 -15.70 -20.03
C GLN A 251 9.16 -16.11 -19.59
N GLU A 252 9.98 -15.16 -19.13
CA GLU A 252 11.32 -15.45 -18.57
C GLU A 252 11.24 -16.34 -17.32
N ALA A 253 10.23 -16.12 -16.46
CA ALA A 253 10.05 -16.88 -15.22
C ALA A 253 9.60 -18.33 -15.47
N VAL A 254 8.90 -18.61 -16.58
CA VAL A 254 8.49 -19.97 -17.00
C VAL A 254 9.63 -20.73 -17.66
N ALA A 255 10.55 -20.03 -18.34
CA ALA A 255 11.68 -20.63 -19.01
C ALA A 255 12.81 -21.08 -18.07
N VAL A 256 12.80 -20.64 -16.79
CA VAL A 256 13.83 -20.94 -15.76
C VAL A 256 13.32 -21.91 -14.69
N ALA A 257 12.05 -22.35 -14.75
CA ALA A 257 11.41 -23.28 -13.81
C ALA A 257 11.39 -24.69 -14.38
#